data_1f96324a78832a0b9389be313a696ad9
#
_entry.id   1f96324a78832a0b9389be313a696ad9
#
_cell.length_a   1.000
_cell.length_b   1.000
_cell.length_c   1.000
_cell.angle_alpha   90.00
_cell.angle_beta   90.00
_cell.angle_gamma   90.00
#
_symmetry.space_group_name_H-M   'P 1'
#
loop_
_entity.id
_entity.type
_entity.pdbx_description
1 polymer ?
#
loop_
_entity_poly.entity_id
_entity_poly.type
_entity_poly.pdbx_seq_one_letter_code
_entity_poly.pdbx_strand_id
1 'polypeptide(L)'
;MKRIVAMALLAALPGVSEAAEFPLKRVVLSTSGLAQFTHSGSVTAGAVIELPVRLDQVDDVLKSLTVFDSAGAIGAVSLPGKAPLVEIFRDLPFSQQALESQSALLNALVGAEVEIEGSVNAAGRVFRIEEEQTQLPNNGGQTVRHRLTLVTTNGFVQAILEDVRALRFTDPQLRAQIDRALTAIAQNRAKDQRTISINLGGQGERKAGFSYVVSAPVWKTAYRLVLPKEGEKARLQGWGVLENLTGGEWKDVELMLVSGNPVALKQALYSAVFVDRPEIPVSASARIVPRKDDATVEGRLEAAMAQSMPATKSMSRSLRAAPPAPAPAGGVAYERFAEADEGVSSPAVKAEAEEAATQVFYRFPSKITLASGATMMVPFVDHEIEASRAYLYQPETNAFRPLAAVKLRNEGESALPAGLVTAFETGGDGSVNFVGDAQLPLLPKGSTRFVTFALDAKTAIRRSDLGIKQVRLGK
;
A
#
# COMPACT_ATOMS: atom_id res chain seq x y z
N MET A 1 14.20 78.56 -1.28
CA MET A 1 14.32 77.34 -2.02
C MET A 1 14.43 76.16 -1.03
N LYS A 2 13.31 75.50 -0.70
CA LYS A 2 13.26 74.31 0.21
C LYS A 2 13.16 73.07 -0.64
N ARG A 3 14.18 72.21 -0.61
CA ARG A 3 14.17 70.93 -1.25
C ARG A 3 13.49 69.93 -0.30
N ILE A 4 12.36 69.34 -0.71
CA ILE A 4 11.67 68.27 -0.06
C ILE A 4 12.30 66.99 -0.58
N VAL A 5 12.97 66.21 0.29
CA VAL A 5 13.45 64.88 0.00
C VAL A 5 12.30 63.91 0.32
N ALA A 6 11.69 63.31 -0.70
CA ALA A 6 10.71 62.27 -0.53
C ALA A 6 11.47 60.95 -0.33
N MET A 7 11.40 60.39 0.88
CA MET A 7 11.92 59.07 1.25
C MET A 7 10.88 58.04 0.88
N ALA A 8 11.13 57.26 -0.21
CA ALA A 8 10.30 56.15 -0.63
C ALA A 8 10.51 54.97 0.32
N LEU A 9 9.51 54.66 1.13
CA LEU A 9 9.46 53.49 1.99
C LEU A 9 9.12 52.27 1.10
N LEU A 10 10.12 51.46 0.74
CA LEU A 10 9.93 50.23 0.03
C LEU A 10 9.38 49.20 1.05
N ALA A 11 8.06 48.99 1.04
CA ALA A 11 7.43 47.92 1.80
C ALA A 11 7.86 46.56 1.18
N ALA A 12 8.72 45.82 1.87
CA ALA A 12 9.02 44.45 1.56
C ALA A 12 7.76 43.63 1.78
N LEU A 13 7.09 43.23 0.70
CA LEU A 13 6.06 42.21 0.72
C LEU A 13 6.69 40.92 1.22
N PRO A 14 6.07 40.18 2.17
CA PRO A 14 6.56 38.86 2.53
C PRO A 14 6.47 37.97 1.29
N GLY A 15 7.61 37.48 0.83
CA GLY A 15 7.69 36.55 -0.29
C GLY A 15 6.80 35.35 0.01
N VAL A 16 5.88 35.08 -0.88
CA VAL A 16 5.16 33.79 -0.93
C VAL A 16 6.25 32.72 -1.05
N SER A 17 6.43 31.92 -0.01
CA SER A 17 7.34 30.76 -0.05
C SER A 17 6.80 29.83 -1.13
N GLU A 18 7.42 29.85 -2.29
CA GLU A 18 7.14 28.91 -3.37
C GLU A 18 7.48 27.51 -2.81
N ALA A 19 6.51 26.60 -2.81
CA ALA A 19 6.74 25.24 -2.34
C ALA A 19 7.84 24.63 -3.20
N ALA A 20 8.95 24.26 -2.58
CA ALA A 20 10.11 23.71 -3.29
C ALA A 20 9.71 22.39 -3.97
N GLU A 21 9.91 22.32 -5.28
CA GLU A 21 9.54 21.14 -6.07
C GLU A 21 10.64 20.08 -5.96
N PHE A 22 10.27 18.89 -5.48
CA PHE A 22 11.16 17.74 -5.34
C PHE A 22 10.75 16.62 -6.30
N PRO A 23 11.08 16.73 -7.59
CA PRO A 23 10.75 15.71 -8.56
C PRO A 23 11.41 14.37 -8.22
N LEU A 24 10.72 13.28 -8.57
CA LEU A 24 11.29 11.93 -8.49
C LEU A 24 12.46 11.82 -9.46
N LYS A 25 13.62 11.40 -8.98
CA LYS A 25 14.87 11.29 -9.78
C LYS A 25 15.30 9.86 -9.99
N ARG A 26 15.06 8.98 -9.02
CA ARG A 26 15.48 7.58 -9.10
C ARG A 26 14.42 6.66 -8.52
N VAL A 27 14.22 5.54 -9.21
CA VAL A 27 13.38 4.42 -8.78
C VAL A 27 14.23 3.16 -8.78
N VAL A 28 14.25 2.48 -7.64
CA VAL A 28 14.91 1.17 -7.48
C VAL A 28 13.83 0.16 -7.15
N LEU A 29 13.64 -0.85 -7.99
CA LEU A 29 12.64 -1.91 -7.81
C LEU A 29 13.32 -3.23 -7.47
N SER A 30 12.85 -3.91 -6.42
CA SER A 30 13.38 -5.20 -5.99
C SER A 30 12.43 -6.35 -6.32
N THR A 31 13.01 -7.54 -6.59
CA THR A 31 12.25 -8.80 -6.68
C THR A 31 11.62 -9.23 -5.35
N SER A 32 11.97 -8.58 -4.23
CA SER A 32 11.34 -8.82 -2.92
C SER A 32 10.05 -8.01 -2.67
N GLY A 33 9.55 -7.27 -3.66
CA GLY A 33 8.34 -6.45 -3.50
C GLY A 33 8.56 -5.14 -2.77
N LEU A 34 9.75 -4.59 -2.87
CA LEU A 34 10.14 -3.29 -2.30
C LEU A 34 10.58 -2.33 -3.41
N ALA A 35 10.27 -1.07 -3.24
CA ALA A 35 10.79 0.00 -4.05
C ALA A 35 11.40 1.10 -3.20
N GLN A 36 12.54 1.64 -3.64
CA GLN A 36 13.12 2.86 -3.11
C GLN A 36 12.89 4.00 -4.09
N PHE A 37 12.35 5.09 -3.59
CA PHE A 37 12.14 6.32 -4.33
C PHE A 37 13.08 7.40 -3.82
N THR A 38 13.76 8.11 -4.72
CA THR A 38 14.65 9.22 -4.37
C THR A 38 14.19 10.48 -5.09
N HIS A 39 13.95 11.50 -4.30
CA HIS A 39 13.56 12.84 -4.75
C HIS A 39 14.69 13.82 -4.47
N SER A 40 14.93 14.75 -5.37
CA SER A 40 15.88 15.82 -5.14
C SER A 40 15.52 17.09 -5.89
N GLY A 41 15.85 18.23 -5.28
CA GLY A 41 15.57 19.56 -5.81
C GLY A 41 16.53 20.60 -5.21
N SER A 42 16.35 21.87 -5.60
CA SER A 42 17.03 23.00 -5.02
C SER A 42 16.10 23.69 -4.02
N VAL A 43 16.66 24.10 -2.90
CA VAL A 43 15.93 24.86 -1.87
C VAL A 43 16.67 26.14 -1.54
N THR A 44 15.91 27.16 -1.17
CA THR A 44 16.42 28.40 -0.59
C THR A 44 16.32 28.35 0.95
N ALA A 45 16.23 29.46 1.64
CA ALA A 45 16.13 29.46 3.09
C ALA A 45 14.77 28.88 3.57
N GLY A 46 14.81 28.06 4.64
CA GLY A 46 13.63 27.68 5.42
C GLY A 46 12.53 26.95 4.64
N ALA A 47 12.86 25.91 3.87
CA ALA A 47 11.89 25.18 3.06
C ALA A 47 11.15 24.08 3.83
N VAL A 48 9.89 23.86 3.49
CA VAL A 48 9.09 22.71 3.94
C VAL A 48 8.80 21.84 2.72
N ILE A 49 9.16 20.55 2.83
CA ILE A 49 8.82 19.55 1.83
C ILE A 49 7.52 18.86 2.25
N GLU A 50 6.56 18.80 1.35
CA GLU A 50 5.32 18.06 1.55
C GLU A 50 5.36 16.77 0.72
N LEU A 51 5.37 15.62 1.41
CA LEU A 51 5.36 14.30 0.80
C LEU A 51 3.99 13.63 1.02
N PRO A 52 3.14 13.55 0.00
CA PRO A 52 1.91 12.77 0.09
C PRO A 52 2.23 11.29 0.06
N VAL A 53 1.77 10.55 1.08
CA VAL A 53 2.02 9.12 1.26
C VAL A 53 0.69 8.40 1.45
N ARG A 54 0.53 7.23 0.85
CA ARG A 54 -0.63 6.37 1.09
C ARG A 54 -0.63 5.87 2.53
N LEU A 55 -1.81 5.78 3.12
CA LEU A 55 -1.97 5.40 4.53
C LEU A 55 -1.34 4.04 4.86
N ASP A 56 -1.43 3.08 3.93
CA ASP A 56 -0.84 1.73 4.06
C ASP A 56 0.69 1.70 3.97
N GLN A 57 1.31 2.78 3.47
CA GLN A 57 2.76 2.94 3.31
C GLN A 57 3.41 3.83 4.38
N VAL A 58 2.62 4.51 5.22
CA VAL A 58 3.16 5.46 6.21
C VAL A 58 4.18 4.81 7.14
N ASP A 59 3.90 3.60 7.64
CA ASP A 59 4.83 2.87 8.51
C ASP A 59 6.18 2.58 7.83
N ASP A 60 6.14 2.21 6.54
CA ASP A 60 7.35 1.96 5.75
C ASP A 60 8.14 3.24 5.51
N VAL A 61 7.46 4.35 5.21
CA VAL A 61 8.12 5.65 5.04
C VAL A 61 8.74 6.11 6.35
N LEU A 62 8.02 6.06 7.47
CA LEU A 62 8.57 6.44 8.79
C LEU A 62 9.80 5.64 9.18
N LYS A 63 9.84 4.36 8.82
CA LYS A 63 10.97 3.47 9.08
C LYS A 63 12.20 3.79 8.21
N SER A 64 12.00 4.23 6.96
CA SER A 64 13.03 4.26 5.93
C SER A 64 13.36 5.65 5.39
N LEU A 65 12.60 6.67 5.78
CA LEU A 65 12.82 8.04 5.31
C LEU A 65 14.21 8.53 5.68
N THR A 66 14.98 8.84 4.65
CA THR A 66 16.30 9.46 4.77
C THR A 66 16.26 10.81 4.08
N VAL A 67 16.61 11.86 4.81
CA VAL A 67 16.65 13.23 4.30
C VAL A 67 18.10 13.66 4.19
N PHE A 68 18.46 14.36 3.14
CA PHE A 68 19.79 14.92 2.94
C PHE A 68 19.68 16.38 2.50
N ASP A 69 20.53 17.21 3.08
CA ASP A 69 20.64 18.62 2.78
C ASP A 69 22.15 18.97 2.73
N SER A 70 22.63 19.54 1.63
CA SER A 70 24.07 19.72 1.41
C SER A 70 24.73 20.75 2.34
N ALA A 71 23.95 21.66 2.88
CA ALA A 71 24.48 22.76 3.74
C ALA A 71 23.49 23.20 4.83
N GLY A 72 22.38 22.51 4.99
CA GLY A 72 21.35 22.85 5.96
C GLY A 72 21.22 21.83 7.08
N ALA A 73 20.42 22.20 8.09
CA ALA A 73 20.00 21.30 9.16
C ALA A 73 18.66 20.65 8.82
N ILE A 74 18.55 19.36 9.05
CA ILE A 74 17.29 18.63 8.97
C ILE A 74 16.49 18.94 10.24
N GLY A 75 15.32 19.54 10.08
CA GLY A 75 14.40 19.83 11.17
C GLY A 75 13.46 18.65 11.47
N ALA A 76 12.36 18.97 12.16
CA ALA A 76 11.37 17.95 12.51
C ALA A 76 10.61 17.42 11.26
N VAL A 77 10.32 16.14 11.29
CA VAL A 77 9.40 15.50 10.36
C VAL A 77 8.07 15.32 11.09
N SER A 78 6.99 15.83 10.54
CA SER A 78 5.66 15.79 11.15
C SER A 78 4.61 15.26 10.17
N LEU A 79 3.57 14.64 10.70
CA LEU A 79 2.41 14.19 9.94
C LEU A 79 1.15 14.17 10.84
N PRO A 80 -0.06 14.32 10.26
CA PRO A 80 -1.32 14.23 11.01
C PRO A 80 -1.48 12.84 11.64
N GLY A 81 -2.25 12.74 12.72
CA GLY A 81 -2.59 11.46 13.37
C GLY A 81 -3.32 10.49 12.43
N LYS A 82 -3.38 9.20 12.81
CA LYS A 82 -3.97 8.13 11.99
C LYS A 82 -5.45 8.37 11.69
N ALA A 83 -6.18 8.92 12.63
CA ALA A 83 -7.61 9.23 12.51
C ALA A 83 -7.90 10.69 12.92
N PRO A 84 -7.38 11.68 12.18
CA PRO A 84 -7.46 13.09 12.60
C PRO A 84 -8.91 13.58 12.73
N LEU A 85 -9.83 13.10 11.88
CA LEU A 85 -11.24 13.45 12.00
C LEU A 85 -11.88 12.89 13.28
N VAL A 86 -11.62 11.64 13.62
CA VAL A 86 -12.16 11.04 14.85
C VAL A 86 -11.70 11.79 16.10
N GLU A 87 -10.44 12.23 16.12
CA GLU A 87 -9.88 13.00 17.23
C GLU A 87 -10.53 14.39 17.34
N ILE A 88 -10.70 15.08 16.21
CA ILE A 88 -11.33 16.41 16.18
C ILE A 88 -12.80 16.31 16.61
N PHE A 89 -13.55 15.33 16.09
CA PHE A 89 -14.97 15.17 16.42
C PHE A 89 -15.21 14.66 17.85
N ARG A 90 -14.21 14.08 18.52
CA ARG A 90 -14.34 13.66 19.94
C ARG A 90 -14.69 14.80 20.87
N ASP A 91 -14.13 15.98 20.60
CA ASP A 91 -14.29 17.17 21.44
C ASP A 91 -15.41 18.10 20.97
N LEU A 92 -16.16 17.70 19.95
CA LEU A 92 -17.27 18.49 19.41
C LEU A 92 -18.62 17.98 19.94
N PRO A 93 -19.60 18.87 20.12
CA PRO A 93 -20.94 18.50 20.56
C PRO A 93 -21.78 17.77 19.49
N PHE A 94 -21.19 17.45 18.36
CA PHE A 94 -21.83 16.78 17.23
C PHE A 94 -20.86 15.83 16.52
N SER A 95 -21.39 14.82 15.85
CA SER A 95 -20.60 13.87 15.07
C SER A 95 -20.41 14.32 13.63
N GLN A 96 -19.52 13.63 12.88
CA GLN A 96 -19.35 13.88 11.45
C GLN A 96 -20.65 13.66 10.67
N GLN A 97 -21.46 12.65 11.03
CA GLN A 97 -22.74 12.38 10.41
C GLN A 97 -23.73 13.54 10.57
N ALA A 98 -23.65 14.29 11.66
CA ALA A 98 -24.51 15.44 11.85
C ALA A 98 -24.31 16.54 10.80
N LEU A 99 -23.15 16.58 10.12
CA LEU A 99 -22.88 17.54 9.05
C LEU A 99 -23.37 17.10 7.67
N GLU A 100 -24.04 15.92 7.55
CA GLU A 100 -24.59 15.43 6.28
C GLU A 100 -25.81 16.21 5.83
N SER A 101 -26.60 16.77 6.79
CA SER A 101 -27.76 17.62 6.50
C SER A 101 -27.93 18.69 7.57
N GLN A 102 -28.64 19.76 7.19
CA GLN A 102 -28.97 20.84 8.13
C GLN A 102 -29.88 20.34 9.26
N SER A 103 -30.83 19.46 8.95
CA SER A 103 -31.71 18.83 9.94
C SER A 103 -30.96 17.94 10.91
N ALA A 104 -30.00 17.14 10.43
CA ALA A 104 -29.14 16.31 11.28
C ALA A 104 -28.28 17.13 12.23
N LEU A 105 -27.70 18.24 11.75
CA LEU A 105 -26.90 19.14 12.59
C LEU A 105 -27.74 19.78 13.68
N LEU A 106 -28.90 20.30 13.34
CA LEU A 106 -29.80 20.93 14.31
C LEU A 106 -30.32 19.90 15.33
N ASN A 107 -30.59 18.66 14.92
CA ASN A 107 -30.97 17.58 15.84
C ASN A 107 -29.85 17.24 16.83
N ALA A 108 -28.59 17.28 16.39
CA ALA A 108 -27.45 17.07 17.26
C ALA A 108 -27.22 18.26 18.23
N LEU A 109 -27.72 19.44 17.88
CA LEU A 109 -27.52 20.70 18.61
C LEU A 109 -28.81 21.20 19.27
N VAL A 110 -29.68 20.31 19.75
CA VAL A 110 -30.84 20.68 20.56
C VAL A 110 -30.41 21.50 21.76
N GLY A 111 -31.07 22.61 22.00
CA GLY A 111 -30.75 23.62 23.04
C GLY A 111 -29.81 24.74 22.56
N ALA A 112 -29.21 24.64 21.38
CA ALA A 112 -28.42 25.73 20.81
C ALA A 112 -29.29 26.93 20.46
N GLU A 113 -28.77 28.14 20.66
CA GLU A 113 -29.44 29.37 20.28
C GLU A 113 -29.20 29.69 18.81
N VAL A 114 -30.30 29.87 18.08
CA VAL A 114 -30.30 30.20 16.67
C VAL A 114 -31.18 31.40 16.35
N GLU A 115 -30.84 32.09 15.31
CA GLU A 115 -31.62 33.14 14.67
C GLU A 115 -31.97 32.64 13.24
N ILE A 116 -33.24 32.66 12.90
CA ILE A 116 -33.74 32.27 11.58
C ILE A 116 -34.39 33.45 10.87
N GLU A 117 -34.13 33.55 9.57
CA GLU A 117 -34.74 34.53 8.66
C GLU A 117 -35.36 33.80 7.47
N GLY A 118 -36.59 34.14 7.14
CA GLY A 118 -37.29 33.51 6.02
C GLY A 118 -38.79 33.80 6.04
N SER A 119 -39.60 32.78 5.86
CA SER A 119 -41.06 32.87 6.00
C SER A 119 -41.48 33.27 7.44
N VAL A 120 -40.67 32.87 8.40
CA VAL A 120 -40.77 33.25 9.81
C VAL A 120 -39.40 33.77 10.26
N ASN A 121 -39.39 34.96 10.91
CA ASN A 121 -38.18 35.48 11.55
C ASN A 121 -38.29 35.24 13.04
N ALA A 122 -37.38 34.51 13.62
CA ALA A 122 -37.38 34.21 15.06
C ALA A 122 -35.96 33.98 15.59
N ALA A 123 -35.77 34.31 16.85
CA ALA A 123 -34.57 33.94 17.61
C ALA A 123 -35.00 33.12 18.82
N GLY A 124 -34.33 32.00 19.05
CA GLY A 124 -34.66 31.07 20.13
C GLY A 124 -33.77 29.85 20.18
N ARG A 125 -34.09 28.97 21.10
CA ARG A 125 -33.36 27.68 21.25
C ARG A 125 -33.98 26.59 20.44
N VAL A 126 -33.18 25.80 19.73
CA VAL A 126 -33.62 24.61 19.02
C VAL A 126 -34.22 23.63 20.03
N PHE A 127 -35.49 23.33 19.84
CA PHE A 127 -36.20 22.38 20.68
C PHE A 127 -36.23 20.98 19.99
N ARG A 128 -36.69 20.98 18.73
CA ARG A 128 -36.89 19.73 17.98
C ARG A 128 -36.99 19.98 16.50
N ILE A 129 -36.54 19.01 15.69
CA ILE A 129 -36.83 18.93 14.27
C ILE A 129 -37.59 17.64 14.01
N GLU A 130 -38.71 17.77 13.32
CA GLU A 130 -39.62 16.66 12.98
C GLU A 130 -39.75 16.58 11.46
N GLU A 131 -39.74 15.35 10.93
CA GLU A 131 -40.04 15.11 9.53
C GLU A 131 -41.56 15.15 9.33
N GLU A 132 -42.01 15.90 8.32
CA GLU A 132 -43.38 16.02 7.93
C GLU A 132 -43.58 15.60 6.46
N GLN A 133 -44.41 14.63 6.22
CA GLN A 133 -44.76 14.24 4.86
C GLN A 133 -45.80 15.21 4.30
N THR A 134 -45.47 15.92 3.25
CA THR A 134 -46.36 16.89 2.56
C THR A 134 -46.67 16.38 1.16
N GLN A 135 -47.94 16.40 0.78
CA GLN A 135 -48.37 16.10 -0.59
C GLN A 135 -48.08 17.30 -1.50
N LEU A 136 -47.40 17.03 -2.62
CA LEU A 136 -47.18 18.04 -3.65
C LEU A 136 -48.51 18.35 -4.39
N PRO A 137 -48.76 19.63 -4.76
CA PRO A 137 -49.90 20.01 -5.57
C PRO A 137 -49.93 19.23 -6.90
N ASN A 138 -51.11 18.98 -7.43
CA ASN A 138 -51.33 18.30 -8.72
C ASN A 138 -50.96 16.81 -8.78
N ASN A 139 -51.19 16.02 -7.73
CA ASN A 139 -50.83 14.59 -7.66
C ASN A 139 -49.35 14.30 -7.88
N GLY A 140 -48.47 15.24 -7.59
CA GLY A 140 -47.01 15.18 -7.81
C GLY A 140 -46.21 14.30 -6.83
N GLY A 141 -46.89 13.46 -6.02
CA GLY A 141 -46.22 12.58 -5.04
C GLY A 141 -46.09 13.21 -3.65
N GLN A 142 -45.43 12.50 -2.74
CA GLN A 142 -45.11 12.96 -1.37
C GLN A 142 -43.68 13.46 -1.30
N THR A 143 -43.47 14.57 -0.61
CA THR A 143 -42.17 15.09 -0.25
C THR A 143 -42.01 15.18 1.26
N VAL A 144 -40.79 14.98 1.77
CA VAL A 144 -40.48 15.15 3.19
C VAL A 144 -40.01 16.57 3.40
N ARG A 145 -40.58 17.25 4.37
CA ARG A 145 -40.13 18.55 4.87
C ARG A 145 -39.77 18.45 6.32
N HIS A 146 -38.91 19.36 6.78
CA HIS A 146 -38.45 19.37 8.16
C HIS A 146 -39.06 20.55 8.92
N ARG A 147 -39.82 20.25 9.96
CA ARG A 147 -40.41 21.25 10.85
C ARG A 147 -39.47 21.52 12.00
N LEU A 148 -38.87 22.70 12.02
CA LEU A 148 -38.06 23.23 13.12
C LEU A 148 -38.96 23.90 14.16
N THR A 149 -38.85 23.48 15.41
CA THR A 149 -39.51 24.08 16.55
C THR A 149 -38.46 24.82 17.43
N LEU A 150 -38.66 26.10 17.66
CA LEU A 150 -37.83 26.92 18.52
C LEU A 150 -38.57 27.26 19.79
N VAL A 151 -37.90 27.29 20.92
CA VAL A 151 -38.35 27.90 22.17
C VAL A 151 -37.89 29.35 22.20
N THR A 152 -38.82 30.29 22.20
CA THR A 152 -38.56 31.70 22.29
C THR A 152 -39.07 32.28 23.62
N THR A 153 -38.78 33.52 23.91
CA THR A 153 -39.35 34.23 25.10
C THR A 153 -40.85 34.30 25.10
N ASN A 154 -41.49 34.21 23.92
CA ASN A 154 -42.95 34.32 23.74
C ASN A 154 -43.63 32.94 23.54
N GLY A 155 -42.92 31.84 23.75
CA GLY A 155 -43.41 30.47 23.55
C GLY A 155 -42.77 29.74 22.37
N PHE A 156 -43.44 28.72 21.85
CA PHE A 156 -42.94 27.91 20.74
C PHE A 156 -43.24 28.59 19.40
N VAL A 157 -42.20 28.67 18.56
CA VAL A 157 -42.30 29.11 17.17
C VAL A 157 -41.90 27.93 16.25
N GLN A 158 -42.71 27.72 15.26
CA GLN A 158 -42.48 26.65 14.26
C GLN A 158 -42.17 27.27 12.88
N ALA A 159 -41.19 26.73 12.19
CA ALA A 159 -40.83 27.09 10.83
C ALA A 159 -40.51 25.83 10.02
N ILE A 160 -40.79 25.84 8.73
CA ILE A 160 -40.36 24.83 7.81
C ILE A 160 -38.90 25.14 7.42
N LEU A 161 -38.00 24.20 7.64
CA LEU A 161 -36.57 24.42 7.48
C LEU A 161 -36.17 24.74 6.03
N GLU A 162 -36.89 24.17 5.06
CA GLU A 162 -36.72 24.44 3.63
C GLU A 162 -37.13 25.86 3.21
N ASP A 163 -37.95 26.53 4.00
CA ASP A 163 -38.43 27.89 3.76
C ASP A 163 -37.58 28.95 4.52
N VAL A 164 -36.57 28.50 5.30
CA VAL A 164 -35.62 29.37 5.99
C VAL A 164 -34.52 29.77 5.01
N ARG A 165 -34.34 31.09 4.84
CA ARG A 165 -33.31 31.67 3.97
C ARG A 165 -31.93 31.75 4.63
N ALA A 166 -31.92 32.06 5.91
CA ALA A 166 -30.70 32.12 6.70
C ALA A 166 -30.95 31.54 8.09
N LEU A 167 -30.00 30.75 8.55
CA LEU A 167 -29.94 30.21 9.91
C LEU A 167 -28.56 30.52 10.46
N ARG A 168 -28.52 31.20 11.61
CA ARG A 168 -27.28 31.60 12.27
C ARG A 168 -27.28 31.09 13.71
N PHE A 169 -26.24 30.37 14.10
CA PHE A 169 -25.99 30.10 15.51
C PHE A 169 -25.49 31.37 16.20
N THR A 170 -26.11 31.79 17.29
CA THR A 170 -25.74 33.02 18.01
C THR A 170 -24.49 32.81 18.85
N ASP A 171 -24.22 31.61 19.33
CA ASP A 171 -23.02 31.25 20.09
C ASP A 171 -21.74 31.30 19.22
N PRO A 172 -20.78 32.21 19.51
CA PRO A 172 -19.53 32.28 18.78
C PRO A 172 -18.66 31.03 18.91
N GLN A 173 -18.71 30.34 20.08
CA GLN A 173 -17.91 29.14 20.31
C GLN A 173 -18.40 27.97 19.42
N LEU A 174 -19.72 27.78 19.34
CA LEU A 174 -20.32 26.77 18.50
C LEU A 174 -20.03 27.04 17.02
N ARG A 175 -20.10 28.28 16.57
CA ARG A 175 -19.70 28.65 15.19
C ARG A 175 -18.26 28.27 14.88
N ALA A 176 -17.34 28.61 15.80
CA ALA A 176 -15.92 28.25 15.65
C ALA A 176 -15.69 26.74 15.64
N GLN A 177 -16.49 25.97 16.40
CA GLN A 177 -16.44 24.50 16.39
C GLN A 177 -16.92 23.92 15.06
N ILE A 178 -18.01 24.43 14.51
CA ILE A 178 -18.53 24.02 13.19
C ILE A 178 -17.51 24.35 12.09
N ASP A 179 -16.94 25.54 12.10
CA ASP A 179 -15.93 25.98 11.13
C ASP A 179 -14.67 25.11 11.21
N ARG A 180 -14.21 24.78 12.43
CA ARG A 180 -13.11 23.83 12.64
C ARG A 180 -13.40 22.46 12.06
N ALA A 181 -14.61 21.92 12.28
CA ALA A 181 -15.03 20.64 11.75
C ALA A 181 -15.06 20.63 10.22
N LEU A 182 -15.63 21.66 9.59
CA LEU A 182 -15.68 21.80 8.13
C LEU A 182 -14.29 21.95 7.52
N THR A 183 -13.41 22.73 8.15
CA THR A 183 -12.02 22.87 7.75
C THR A 183 -11.29 21.53 7.83
N ALA A 184 -11.47 20.79 8.91
CA ALA A 184 -10.87 19.47 9.07
C ALA A 184 -11.35 18.46 8.02
N ILE A 185 -12.65 18.45 7.71
CA ILE A 185 -13.20 17.61 6.63
C ILE A 185 -12.58 18.00 5.28
N ALA A 186 -12.48 19.30 4.99
CA ALA A 186 -11.91 19.80 3.75
C ALA A 186 -10.42 19.37 3.58
N GLN A 187 -9.63 19.46 4.64
CA GLN A 187 -8.22 19.08 4.67
C GLN A 187 -8.01 17.55 4.59
N ASN A 188 -8.97 16.76 5.05
CA ASN A 188 -8.88 15.31 5.10
C ASN A 188 -9.77 14.61 4.06
N ARG A 189 -10.04 15.24 2.91
CA ARG A 189 -10.82 14.64 1.81
C ARG A 189 -10.19 13.37 1.25
N ALA A 190 -8.85 13.33 1.16
CA ALA A 190 -8.10 12.14 0.74
C ALA A 190 -7.97 11.17 1.92
N LYS A 191 -8.98 10.30 2.10
CA LYS A 191 -9.05 9.33 3.23
C LYS A 191 -7.84 8.41 3.31
N ASP A 192 -7.26 8.06 2.15
CA ASP A 192 -6.19 7.07 2.02
C ASP A 192 -4.79 7.66 1.88
N GLN A 193 -4.65 8.99 2.05
CA GLN A 193 -3.36 9.67 1.97
C GLN A 193 -3.09 10.51 3.22
N ARG A 194 -1.81 10.64 3.55
CA ARG A 194 -1.29 11.54 4.58
C ARG A 194 -0.12 12.32 4.02
N THR A 195 -0.06 13.60 4.35
CA THR A 195 1.07 14.45 3.96
C THR A 195 2.10 14.47 5.10
N ILE A 196 3.31 14.01 4.79
CA ILE A 196 4.45 14.12 5.69
C ILE A 196 5.13 15.46 5.39
N SER A 197 5.25 16.32 6.38
CA SER A 197 5.93 17.62 6.29
C SER A 197 7.35 17.49 6.85
N ILE A 198 8.35 17.75 6.00
CA ILE A 198 9.78 17.69 6.35
C ILE A 198 10.31 19.12 6.37
N ASN A 199 10.72 19.60 7.53
CA ASN A 199 11.27 20.94 7.67
C ASN A 199 12.79 20.90 7.38
N LEU A 200 13.23 21.77 6.46
CA LEU A 200 14.64 21.98 6.16
C LEU A 200 15.07 23.34 6.71
N GLY A 201 16.03 23.33 7.62
CA GLY A 201 16.68 24.56 8.12
C GLY A 201 17.79 25.00 7.18
N GLY A 202 18.38 26.19 7.44
CA GLY A 202 19.51 26.72 6.69
C GLY A 202 19.17 27.93 5.82
N GLN A 203 20.20 28.56 5.26
CA GLN A 203 20.09 29.75 4.42
C GLN A 203 20.83 29.54 3.10
N GLY A 204 20.40 30.27 2.06
CA GLY A 204 20.97 30.23 0.73
C GLY A 204 20.46 29.08 -0.13
N GLU A 205 20.77 29.18 -1.43
CA GLU A 205 20.43 28.12 -2.41
C GLU A 205 21.32 26.90 -2.22
N ARG A 206 20.71 25.72 -2.13
CA ARG A 206 21.42 24.46 -1.89
C ARG A 206 20.60 23.27 -2.43
N LYS A 207 21.29 22.15 -2.61
CA LYS A 207 20.65 20.91 -3.02
C LYS A 207 20.17 20.14 -1.78
N ALA A 208 18.91 19.74 -1.81
CA ALA A 208 18.32 18.88 -0.81
C ALA A 208 17.53 17.75 -1.48
N GLY A 209 17.22 16.73 -0.69
CA GLY A 209 16.43 15.62 -1.18
C GLY A 209 16.06 14.64 -0.07
N PHE A 210 15.31 13.64 -0.45
CA PHE A 210 14.91 12.56 0.44
C PHE A 210 14.74 11.26 -0.32
N SER A 211 14.89 10.16 0.39
CA SER A 211 14.56 8.83 -0.13
C SER A 211 13.80 8.03 0.91
N TYR A 212 12.99 7.10 0.42
CA TYR A 212 12.23 6.18 1.26
C TYR A 212 12.01 4.85 0.55
N VAL A 213 11.74 3.80 1.34
CA VAL A 213 11.48 2.44 0.85
C VAL A 213 10.07 2.05 1.27
N VAL A 214 9.27 1.57 0.31
CA VAL A 214 7.90 1.12 0.55
C VAL A 214 7.62 -0.19 -0.19
N SER A 215 6.54 -0.87 0.18
CA SER A 215 6.03 -2.00 -0.57
C SER A 215 5.62 -1.57 -1.99
N ALA A 216 6.03 -2.33 -2.99
CA ALA A 216 5.74 -2.07 -4.40
C ALA A 216 5.53 -3.39 -5.16
N PRO A 217 4.91 -3.35 -6.36
CA PRO A 217 4.83 -4.52 -7.21
C PRO A 217 6.21 -5.11 -7.49
N VAL A 218 6.29 -6.43 -7.45
CA VAL A 218 7.50 -7.15 -7.83
C VAL A 218 7.72 -6.99 -9.33
N TRP A 219 8.90 -6.58 -9.75
CA TRP A 219 9.25 -6.68 -11.15
C TRP A 219 9.47 -8.15 -11.54
N LYS A 220 9.00 -8.53 -12.73
CA LYS A 220 8.96 -9.92 -13.20
C LYS A 220 9.99 -10.11 -14.30
N THR A 221 10.58 -11.29 -14.39
CA THR A 221 11.60 -11.62 -15.38
C THR A 221 11.00 -12.54 -16.45
N ALA A 222 11.18 -12.15 -17.71
CA ALA A 222 10.83 -12.95 -18.88
C ALA A 222 12.04 -13.10 -19.78
N TYR A 223 12.38 -14.34 -20.15
CA TYR A 223 13.48 -14.65 -21.05
C TYR A 223 12.97 -15.16 -22.39
N ARG A 224 13.68 -14.85 -23.44
CA ARG A 224 13.55 -15.43 -24.78
C ARG A 224 14.86 -16.10 -25.11
N LEU A 225 14.80 -17.40 -25.38
CA LEU A 225 15.94 -18.23 -25.73
C LEU A 225 15.77 -18.70 -27.17
N VAL A 226 16.61 -18.20 -28.07
CA VAL A 226 16.61 -18.63 -29.48
C VAL A 226 17.74 -19.62 -29.68
N LEU A 227 17.37 -20.88 -29.89
CA LEU A 227 18.29 -21.98 -30.14
C LEU A 227 18.66 -22.02 -31.62
N PRO A 228 19.95 -22.16 -31.97
CA PRO A 228 20.37 -22.38 -33.35
C PRO A 228 19.98 -23.75 -33.81
N LYS A 229 19.92 -23.96 -35.10
CA LYS A 229 19.72 -25.30 -35.70
C LYS A 229 20.85 -26.26 -35.33
N GLU A 230 22.06 -25.73 -35.38
CA GLU A 230 23.33 -26.45 -35.05
C GLU A 230 24.23 -25.49 -34.25
N GLY A 231 25.05 -26.03 -33.36
CA GLY A 231 25.99 -25.27 -32.56
C GLY A 231 25.71 -25.25 -31.06
N GLU A 232 26.60 -24.62 -30.30
CA GLU A 232 26.59 -24.63 -28.83
C GLU A 232 26.23 -23.25 -28.23
N LYS A 233 25.88 -22.27 -29.05
CA LYS A 233 25.51 -20.92 -28.58
C LYS A 233 24.08 -20.58 -28.96
N ALA A 234 23.34 -20.08 -28.01
CA ALA A 234 21.98 -19.56 -28.21
C ALA A 234 21.96 -18.07 -27.88
N ARG A 235 21.01 -17.33 -28.44
CA ARG A 235 20.77 -15.96 -28.04
C ARG A 235 19.78 -15.93 -26.89
N LEU A 236 20.19 -15.32 -25.77
CA LEU A 236 19.36 -15.11 -24.60
C LEU A 236 19.02 -13.63 -24.48
N GLN A 237 17.73 -13.33 -24.46
CA GLN A 237 17.21 -12.01 -24.15
C GLN A 237 16.42 -12.06 -22.84
N GLY A 238 16.77 -11.20 -21.88
CA GLY A 238 16.07 -11.06 -20.60
C GLY A 238 15.38 -9.70 -20.51
N TRP A 239 14.12 -9.74 -20.12
CA TRP A 239 13.25 -8.57 -19.99
C TRP A 239 12.73 -8.45 -18.57
N GLY A 240 12.86 -7.27 -17.97
CA GLY A 240 12.21 -6.88 -16.73
C GLY A 240 10.84 -6.27 -17.01
N VAL A 241 9.78 -6.89 -16.51
CA VAL A 241 8.41 -6.35 -16.59
C VAL A 241 8.11 -5.64 -15.29
N LEU A 242 7.81 -4.36 -15.37
CA LEU A 242 7.58 -3.50 -14.21
C LEU A 242 6.27 -2.70 -14.36
N GLU A 243 5.67 -2.34 -13.24
CA GLU A 243 4.40 -1.63 -13.16
C GLU A 243 4.55 -0.38 -12.29
N ASN A 244 4.01 0.74 -12.73
CA ASN A 244 3.96 1.96 -11.91
C ASN A 244 2.60 2.08 -11.21
N LEU A 245 2.52 1.68 -9.95
CA LEU A 245 1.32 1.82 -9.10
C LEU A 245 1.50 2.89 -8.00
N THR A 246 2.40 3.86 -8.19
CA THR A 246 2.70 4.89 -7.20
C THR A 246 1.66 6.01 -7.11
N GLY A 247 0.73 6.07 -8.06
CA GLY A 247 -0.26 7.14 -8.15
C GLY A 247 0.23 8.39 -8.90
N GLY A 248 1.53 8.50 -9.19
CA GLY A 248 2.16 9.56 -9.98
C GLY A 248 2.90 9.04 -11.20
N GLU A 249 3.13 9.88 -12.19
CA GLU A 249 3.97 9.57 -13.35
C GLU A 249 5.44 9.54 -12.93
N TRP A 250 6.20 8.55 -13.42
CA TRP A 250 7.66 8.57 -13.38
C TRP A 250 8.15 9.31 -14.64
N LYS A 251 8.60 10.54 -14.47
CA LYS A 251 9.05 11.38 -15.56
C LYS A 251 10.57 11.53 -15.52
N ASP A 252 11.24 11.06 -16.57
CA ASP A 252 12.69 11.21 -16.74
C ASP A 252 13.49 10.72 -15.53
N VAL A 253 13.15 9.51 -15.02
CA VAL A 253 13.74 8.92 -13.82
C VAL A 253 14.85 7.91 -14.14
N GLU A 254 15.87 7.83 -13.29
CA GLU A 254 16.85 6.76 -13.31
C GLU A 254 16.20 5.48 -12.79
N LEU A 255 16.19 4.41 -13.59
CA LEU A 255 15.69 3.11 -13.20
C LEU A 255 16.83 2.18 -12.79
N MET A 256 16.62 1.48 -11.68
CA MET A 256 17.48 0.37 -11.25
C MET A 256 16.60 -0.81 -10.84
N LEU A 257 16.85 -1.98 -11.40
CA LEU A 257 16.23 -3.23 -10.98
C LEU A 257 17.19 -4.00 -10.08
N VAL A 258 16.68 -4.53 -8.98
CA VAL A 258 17.47 -5.31 -8.01
C VAL A 258 16.90 -6.72 -7.94
N SER A 259 17.75 -7.70 -8.23
CA SER A 259 17.46 -9.11 -7.99
C SER A 259 18.14 -9.53 -6.70
N GLY A 260 17.36 -10.02 -5.75
CA GLY A 260 17.83 -10.45 -4.44
C GLY A 260 16.67 -10.54 -3.47
N ASN A 261 16.94 -11.05 -2.28
CA ASN A 261 15.92 -11.23 -1.27
C ASN A 261 16.34 -10.57 0.07
N PRO A 262 16.37 -9.22 0.12
CA PRO A 262 16.69 -8.53 1.36
C PRO A 262 15.62 -8.80 2.42
N VAL A 263 16.03 -8.91 3.67
CA VAL A 263 15.10 -9.02 4.79
C VAL A 263 14.43 -7.66 5.01
N ALA A 264 13.11 -7.63 4.96
CA ALA A 264 12.31 -6.45 5.27
C ALA A 264 11.37 -6.74 6.43
N LEU A 265 11.45 -5.94 7.48
CA LEU A 265 10.60 -6.04 8.66
C LEU A 265 9.57 -4.92 8.65
N LYS A 266 8.33 -5.23 9.06
CA LYS A 266 7.26 -4.25 9.22
C LYS A 266 7.04 -3.97 10.70
N GLN A 267 6.91 -2.68 11.06
CA GLN A 267 6.59 -2.23 12.42
C GLN A 267 5.53 -1.14 12.33
N ALA A 268 4.53 -1.20 13.21
CA ALA A 268 3.45 -0.22 13.28
C ALA A 268 3.94 1.06 14.02
N LEU A 269 4.70 1.91 13.33
CA LEU A 269 5.27 3.14 13.88
C LEU A 269 4.23 4.28 13.97
N TYR A 270 3.24 4.23 13.09
CA TYR A 270 2.20 5.25 13.02
C TYR A 270 1.01 5.00 13.98
N SER A 271 0.90 3.82 14.54
CA SER A 271 -0.14 3.48 15.49
C SER A 271 0.29 3.78 16.92
N ALA A 272 -0.56 4.45 17.69
CA ALA A 272 -0.34 4.63 19.11
C ALA A 272 -0.42 3.28 19.82
N VAL A 273 0.56 2.97 20.66
CA VAL A 273 0.60 1.77 21.51
C VAL A 273 0.51 2.22 22.96
N PHE A 274 -0.51 1.74 23.65
CA PHE A 274 -0.70 2.01 25.08
C PHE A 274 -0.35 0.75 25.88
N VAL A 275 0.34 0.96 27.00
CA VAL A 275 0.64 -0.13 27.95
C VAL A 275 -0.39 -0.07 29.06
N ASP A 276 -1.06 -1.20 29.30
CA ASP A 276 -2.01 -1.33 30.39
C ASP A 276 -1.29 -1.18 31.74
N ARG A 277 -1.86 -0.36 32.62
CA ARG A 277 -1.35 -0.18 33.97
C ARG A 277 -2.05 -1.15 34.91
N PRO A 278 -1.33 -1.83 35.83
CA PRO A 278 -1.98 -2.63 36.85
C PRO A 278 -2.86 -1.75 37.73
N GLU A 279 -4.13 -2.11 37.85
CA GLU A 279 -5.07 -1.44 38.75
C GLU A 279 -4.89 -1.96 40.18
N ILE A 280 -4.69 -1.04 41.11
CA ILE A 280 -4.75 -1.36 42.56
C ILE A 280 -6.22 -1.19 42.95
N PRO A 281 -6.90 -2.29 43.38
CA PRO A 281 -8.29 -2.18 43.80
C PRO A 281 -8.43 -1.26 45.03
N VAL A 282 -9.39 -0.33 44.94
CA VAL A 282 -9.74 0.49 46.08
C VAL A 282 -10.32 -0.43 47.19
N SER A 283 -9.61 -0.56 48.28
CA SER A 283 -10.08 -1.32 49.43
C SER A 283 -11.27 -0.58 50.07
N ALA A 284 -12.48 -0.86 49.59
CA ALA A 284 -13.67 -0.48 50.32
C ALA A 284 -13.78 -1.41 51.54
N SER A 285 -13.87 -0.85 52.73
CA SER A 285 -14.16 -1.62 53.93
C SER A 285 -15.46 -2.41 53.73
N ALA A 286 -15.33 -3.71 53.56
CA ALA A 286 -16.48 -4.58 53.37
C ALA A 286 -17.39 -4.42 54.62
N ARG A 287 -18.63 -4.01 54.39
CA ARG A 287 -19.62 -3.99 55.43
C ARG A 287 -19.80 -5.41 55.89
N ILE A 288 -19.26 -5.73 57.08
CA ILE A 288 -19.46 -7.05 57.71
C ILE A 288 -20.94 -7.12 58.08
N VAL A 289 -21.71 -7.86 57.32
CA VAL A 289 -23.05 -8.25 57.69
C VAL A 289 -22.89 -9.56 58.47
N PRO A 290 -23.12 -9.59 59.81
CA PRO A 290 -23.08 -10.83 60.58
C PRO A 290 -24.10 -11.80 59.99
N ARG A 291 -23.65 -12.98 59.58
CA ARG A 291 -24.59 -14.05 59.18
C ARG A 291 -25.39 -14.48 60.39
N LYS A 292 -26.70 -14.56 60.22
CA LYS A 292 -27.55 -15.23 61.20
C LYS A 292 -27.05 -16.67 61.39
N ASP A 293 -26.75 -17.05 62.63
CA ASP A 293 -26.34 -18.41 62.96
C ASP A 293 -27.62 -19.21 63.24
N ASP A 294 -28.17 -19.83 62.21
CA ASP A 294 -29.36 -20.64 62.23
C ASP A 294 -29.01 -22.18 62.42
N ALA A 295 -27.72 -22.51 62.58
CA ALA A 295 -27.27 -23.90 62.65
C ALA A 295 -27.20 -24.37 64.13
N THR A 296 -27.88 -25.45 64.41
CA THR A 296 -27.67 -26.24 65.62
C THR A 296 -26.24 -26.81 65.60
N VAL A 297 -25.66 -26.98 66.79
CA VAL A 297 -24.25 -27.40 66.95
C VAL A 297 -23.92 -28.72 66.26
N GLU A 298 -24.92 -29.59 66.04
CA GLU A 298 -24.78 -30.87 65.31
C GLU A 298 -24.60 -30.69 63.79
N GLY A 299 -25.25 -29.72 63.13
CA GLY A 299 -25.12 -29.46 61.68
C GLY A 299 -23.77 -28.87 61.29
N ARG A 300 -22.99 -28.33 62.22
CA ARG A 300 -21.68 -27.69 61.95
C ARG A 300 -20.55 -28.70 61.78
N LEU A 301 -20.69 -29.90 62.36
CA LEU A 301 -19.71 -30.98 62.19
C LEU A 301 -19.84 -31.72 60.82
N GLU A 302 -21.05 -31.87 60.32
CA GLU A 302 -21.27 -32.51 59.02
C GLU A 302 -20.87 -31.62 57.87
N ALA A 303 -21.07 -30.29 57.92
CA ALA A 303 -20.67 -29.35 56.91
C ALA A 303 -19.12 -29.18 56.77
N ALA A 304 -18.39 -29.39 57.90
CA ALA A 304 -16.92 -29.34 57.90
C ALA A 304 -16.27 -30.58 57.25
N MET A 305 -16.94 -31.72 57.24
CA MET A 305 -16.45 -32.95 56.61
C MET A 305 -16.74 -33.03 55.14
N ALA A 306 -17.71 -32.25 54.61
CA ALA A 306 -18.03 -32.22 53.14
C ALA A 306 -17.11 -31.33 52.29
N GLN A 307 -16.27 -30.49 52.89
CA GLN A 307 -15.40 -29.54 52.16
C GLN A 307 -13.99 -30.05 51.85
N SER A 308 -13.66 -31.32 52.09
CA SER A 308 -12.31 -31.86 51.92
C SER A 308 -12.09 -32.73 50.66
N MET A 309 -12.92 -32.62 49.64
CA MET A 309 -12.64 -33.28 48.32
C MET A 309 -12.16 -32.30 47.26
N PRO A 310 -11.01 -32.56 46.62
CA PRO A 310 -10.49 -31.67 45.56
C PRO A 310 -11.28 -31.84 44.27
N ALA A 311 -11.78 -30.73 43.74
CA ALA A 311 -12.45 -30.66 42.43
C ALA A 311 -11.45 -30.81 41.28
N THR A 312 -11.55 -31.91 40.55
CA THR A 312 -10.86 -32.13 39.27
C THR A 312 -11.47 -31.23 38.19
N LYS A 313 -10.69 -30.27 37.69
CA LYS A 313 -11.04 -29.46 36.52
C LYS A 313 -10.92 -30.28 35.25
N SER A 314 -12.02 -30.59 34.58
CA SER A 314 -12.02 -31.08 33.20
C SER A 314 -11.80 -29.92 32.21
N MET A 315 -10.71 -29.97 31.46
CA MET A 315 -10.46 -29.07 30.34
C MET A 315 -11.19 -29.61 29.09
N SER A 316 -12.25 -28.96 28.68
CA SER A 316 -12.85 -29.18 27.36
C SER A 316 -12.10 -28.37 26.31
N ARG A 317 -11.43 -29.08 25.40
CA ARG A 317 -10.71 -28.55 24.27
C ARG A 317 -11.70 -28.38 23.12
N SER A 318 -12.06 -27.11 22.76
CA SER A 318 -12.87 -26.83 21.58
C SER A 318 -11.98 -26.88 20.33
N LEU A 319 -12.28 -27.83 19.43
CA LEU A 319 -11.72 -27.91 18.08
C LEU A 319 -12.37 -26.83 17.21
N ARG A 320 -11.56 -25.87 16.75
CA ARG A 320 -11.95 -24.86 15.79
C ARG A 320 -11.75 -25.43 14.37
N ALA A 321 -12.83 -25.54 13.63
CA ALA A 321 -12.82 -25.96 12.22
C ALA A 321 -12.19 -24.87 11.34
N ALA A 322 -11.37 -25.28 10.36
CA ALA A 322 -10.76 -24.41 9.36
C ALA A 322 -11.79 -24.04 8.26
N PRO A 323 -11.71 -22.83 7.67
CA PRO A 323 -12.57 -22.43 6.57
C PRO A 323 -12.16 -23.08 5.24
N PRO A 324 -13.10 -23.32 4.31
CA PRO A 324 -12.83 -23.94 3.02
C PRO A 324 -12.10 -23.01 2.05
N ALA A 325 -11.24 -23.59 1.20
CA ALA A 325 -10.51 -22.93 0.15
C ALA A 325 -11.43 -22.43 -0.99
N PRO A 326 -11.12 -21.28 -1.64
CA PRO A 326 -11.89 -20.81 -2.79
C PRO A 326 -11.58 -21.59 -4.07
N ALA A 327 -12.63 -21.81 -4.86
CA ALA A 327 -12.60 -22.49 -6.16
C ALA A 327 -11.89 -21.61 -7.23
N PRO A 328 -11.30 -22.21 -8.29
CA PRO A 328 -10.62 -21.45 -9.33
C PRO A 328 -11.63 -20.79 -10.27
N ALA A 329 -11.46 -19.48 -10.49
CA ALA A 329 -12.21 -18.71 -11.46
C ALA A 329 -11.70 -18.97 -12.89
N GLY A 330 -12.67 -19.02 -13.80
CA GLY A 330 -12.54 -19.45 -15.18
C GLY A 330 -11.65 -18.60 -16.07
N GLY A 331 -11.26 -19.22 -17.19
CA GLY A 331 -10.38 -18.71 -18.20
C GLY A 331 -10.89 -17.47 -18.93
N VAL A 332 -9.96 -16.58 -19.20
CA VAL A 332 -10.13 -15.45 -20.11
C VAL A 332 -9.66 -15.82 -21.51
N ALA A 333 -10.52 -15.55 -22.47
CA ALA A 333 -10.30 -15.75 -23.89
C ALA A 333 -9.17 -14.83 -24.38
N TYR A 334 -8.27 -15.40 -25.20
CA TYR A 334 -7.25 -14.66 -25.92
C TYR A 334 -7.87 -14.01 -27.16
N GLU A 335 -7.94 -12.69 -27.18
CA GLU A 335 -8.15 -11.96 -28.43
C GLU A 335 -6.85 -11.86 -29.21
N ARG A 336 -6.96 -12.19 -30.50
CA ARG A 336 -5.88 -12.08 -31.49
C ARG A 336 -5.56 -10.61 -31.73
N PHE A 337 -4.34 -10.22 -31.50
CA PHE A 337 -3.79 -8.98 -32.06
C PHE A 337 -3.12 -9.29 -33.38
N ALA A 338 -3.63 -8.59 -34.42
CA ALA A 338 -3.12 -8.62 -35.77
C ALA A 338 -1.77 -7.87 -35.87
N GLU A 339 -0.99 -8.33 -36.82
CA GLU A 339 0.30 -7.83 -37.28
C GLU A 339 0.34 -6.31 -37.45
N ALA A 340 1.38 -5.69 -36.94
CA ALA A 340 1.96 -4.48 -37.50
C ALA A 340 3.47 -4.70 -37.62
N ASP A 341 3.85 -4.91 -38.87
CA ASP A 341 5.21 -4.90 -39.40
C ASP A 341 5.74 -3.46 -39.39
N GLU A 342 6.97 -3.30 -39.08
CA GLU A 342 8.00 -2.45 -39.64
C GLU A 342 9.05 -2.05 -38.59
N GLY A 343 10.23 -2.53 -38.84
CA GLY A 343 11.41 -2.42 -38.06
C GLY A 343 11.89 -0.96 -37.85
N VAL A 344 12.08 -0.67 -36.58
CA VAL A 344 13.15 0.23 -36.14
C VAL A 344 13.98 -0.53 -35.12
N SER A 345 15.04 -1.14 -35.62
CA SER A 345 16.11 -1.69 -34.81
C SER A 345 16.94 -0.54 -34.24
N SER A 346 16.43 0.13 -33.20
CA SER A 346 17.30 0.88 -32.31
C SER A 346 18.07 -0.16 -31.48
N PRO A 347 19.41 -0.04 -31.36
CA PRO A 347 20.15 -0.92 -30.47
C PRO A 347 19.57 -0.76 -29.06
N ALA A 348 18.98 -1.82 -28.54
CA ALA A 348 18.47 -1.84 -27.17
C ALA A 348 19.64 -1.55 -26.23
N VAL A 349 19.60 -0.42 -25.54
CA VAL A 349 20.64 -0.02 -24.60
C VAL A 349 20.56 -0.98 -23.44
N LYS A 350 21.52 -1.89 -23.34
CA LYS A 350 21.62 -2.94 -22.33
C LYS A 350 21.87 -2.32 -20.94
N ALA A 351 21.22 -2.83 -19.90
CA ALA A 351 21.52 -2.45 -18.54
C ALA A 351 22.92 -2.91 -18.13
N GLU A 352 23.60 -2.09 -17.33
CA GLU A 352 24.86 -2.47 -16.68
C GLU A 352 24.51 -3.25 -15.42
N ALA A 353 25.08 -4.47 -15.29
CA ALA A 353 24.87 -5.33 -14.15
C ALA A 353 26.06 -5.24 -13.18
N GLU A 354 25.78 -4.99 -11.90
CA GLU A 354 26.74 -4.98 -10.82
C GLU A 354 26.32 -6.01 -9.77
N GLU A 355 27.20 -6.96 -9.45
CA GLU A 355 26.93 -8.02 -8.47
C GLU A 355 27.52 -7.64 -7.11
N ALA A 356 26.65 -7.45 -6.10
CA ALA A 356 27.02 -7.33 -4.70
C ALA A 356 26.88 -8.69 -4.01
N ALA A 357 27.37 -8.82 -2.78
CA ALA A 357 27.42 -10.10 -2.05
C ALA A 357 26.08 -10.85 -1.97
N THR A 358 24.94 -10.15 -1.97
CA THR A 358 23.60 -10.74 -1.81
C THR A 358 22.59 -10.32 -2.88
N GLN A 359 22.96 -9.42 -3.78
CA GLN A 359 22.06 -8.79 -4.74
C GLN A 359 22.75 -8.50 -6.06
N VAL A 360 22.00 -8.51 -7.14
CA VAL A 360 22.44 -8.04 -8.45
C VAL A 360 21.65 -6.79 -8.81
N PHE A 361 22.38 -5.75 -9.17
CA PHE A 361 21.83 -4.45 -9.58
C PHE A 361 21.92 -4.32 -11.09
N TYR A 362 20.79 -4.03 -11.74
CA TYR A 362 20.70 -3.73 -13.17
C TYR A 362 20.39 -2.25 -13.31
N ARG A 363 21.39 -1.46 -13.66
CA ARG A 363 21.27 -0.02 -13.90
C ARG A 363 21.01 0.24 -15.37
N PHE A 364 19.93 0.98 -15.64
CA PHE A 364 19.61 1.39 -17.00
C PHE A 364 20.28 2.73 -17.29
N PRO A 365 21.06 2.84 -18.37
CA PRO A 365 21.80 4.06 -18.70
C PRO A 365 20.89 5.18 -19.20
N SER A 366 19.72 4.84 -19.77
CA SER A 366 18.72 5.79 -20.21
C SER A 366 17.66 5.99 -19.14
N LYS A 367 17.29 7.24 -18.92
CA LYS A 367 16.15 7.57 -18.08
C LYS A 367 14.85 7.11 -18.71
N ILE A 368 13.88 6.76 -17.88
CA ILE A 368 12.58 6.28 -18.31
C ILE A 368 11.47 7.24 -17.93
N THR A 369 10.39 7.22 -18.71
CA THR A 369 9.11 7.84 -18.38
C THR A 369 8.04 6.77 -18.40
N LEU A 370 7.27 6.65 -17.33
CA LEU A 370 6.21 5.65 -17.19
C LEU A 370 5.01 6.27 -16.49
N ALA A 371 3.89 6.34 -17.20
CA ALA A 371 2.64 6.85 -16.65
C ALA A 371 2.15 6.03 -15.45
N SER A 372 1.38 6.65 -14.57
CA SER A 372 0.72 5.94 -13.46
C SER A 372 -0.24 4.88 -14.00
N GLY A 373 -0.21 3.69 -13.41
CA GLY A 373 -1.01 2.53 -13.82
C GLY A 373 -0.50 1.81 -15.07
N ALA A 374 0.61 2.25 -15.66
CA ALA A 374 1.17 1.63 -16.85
C ALA A 374 2.19 0.53 -16.53
N THR A 375 2.34 -0.40 -17.47
CA THR A 375 3.34 -1.47 -17.46
C THR A 375 4.40 -1.19 -18.54
N MET A 376 5.66 -1.49 -18.22
CA MET A 376 6.79 -1.36 -19.15
C MET A 376 7.64 -2.62 -19.14
N MET A 377 8.19 -2.97 -20.29
CA MET A 377 9.23 -3.99 -20.42
C MET A 377 10.56 -3.34 -20.76
N VAL A 378 11.59 -3.65 -19.99
CA VAL A 378 12.95 -3.12 -20.20
C VAL A 378 13.95 -4.26 -20.38
N PRO A 379 14.82 -4.23 -21.39
CA PRO A 379 15.80 -5.28 -21.61
C PRO A 379 16.94 -5.13 -20.62
N PHE A 380 17.28 -6.20 -19.89
CA PHE A 380 18.43 -6.20 -18.98
C PHE A 380 19.52 -7.21 -19.38
N VAL A 381 19.21 -8.17 -20.25
CA VAL A 381 20.14 -9.14 -20.82
C VAL A 381 19.87 -9.26 -22.32
N ASP A 382 20.93 -9.19 -23.14
CA ASP A 382 20.87 -9.53 -24.56
C ASP A 382 22.30 -9.94 -24.99
N HIS A 383 22.57 -11.24 -24.97
CA HIS A 383 23.85 -11.79 -25.41
C HIS A 383 23.73 -13.24 -25.83
N GLU A 384 24.78 -13.75 -26.46
CA GLU A 384 24.93 -15.18 -26.68
C GLU A 384 25.28 -15.89 -25.38
N ILE A 385 24.65 -17.05 -25.15
CA ILE A 385 24.89 -17.92 -23.99
C ILE A 385 25.28 -19.31 -24.48
N GLU A 386 26.24 -19.97 -23.78
CA GLU A 386 26.55 -21.36 -24.04
C GLU A 386 25.33 -22.22 -23.77
N ALA A 387 24.86 -22.91 -24.79
CA ALA A 387 23.63 -23.70 -24.78
C ALA A 387 23.77 -24.96 -25.62
N SER A 388 23.65 -26.13 -24.99
CA SER A 388 23.67 -27.38 -25.70
C SER A 388 22.35 -28.14 -25.50
N ARG A 389 21.86 -28.78 -26.55
CA ARG A 389 20.66 -29.61 -26.49
C ARG A 389 20.88 -30.80 -25.61
N ALA A 390 19.90 -31.16 -24.81
CA ALA A 390 19.94 -32.30 -23.93
C ALA A 390 18.56 -32.94 -23.84
N TYR A 391 18.54 -34.18 -23.43
CA TYR A 391 17.32 -34.91 -23.14
C TYR A 391 17.37 -35.38 -21.69
N LEU A 392 16.36 -34.97 -20.93
CA LEU A 392 16.30 -35.26 -19.49
C LEU A 392 15.23 -36.31 -19.24
N TYR A 393 15.63 -37.46 -18.71
CA TYR A 393 14.66 -38.50 -18.34
C TYR A 393 14.21 -38.27 -16.90
N GLN A 394 12.93 -37.95 -16.74
CA GLN A 394 12.24 -37.77 -15.46
C GLN A 394 11.03 -38.72 -15.42
N PRO A 395 11.19 -39.93 -14.87
CA PRO A 395 10.12 -40.95 -14.88
C PRO A 395 8.86 -40.49 -14.15
N GLU A 396 8.98 -39.57 -13.18
CA GLU A 396 7.85 -39.00 -12.46
C GLU A 396 6.98 -38.09 -13.36
N THR A 397 7.61 -37.45 -14.36
CA THR A 397 6.91 -36.62 -15.35
C THR A 397 6.39 -37.43 -16.50
N ASN A 398 7.23 -38.32 -17.07
CA ASN A 398 6.86 -39.27 -18.11
C ASN A 398 7.76 -40.50 -18.09
N ALA A 399 7.16 -41.68 -17.91
CA ALA A 399 7.89 -42.95 -17.78
C ALA A 399 8.44 -43.49 -19.12
N PHE A 400 7.94 -42.98 -20.26
CA PHE A 400 8.23 -43.54 -21.58
C PHE A 400 8.96 -42.60 -22.51
N ARG A 401 9.03 -41.31 -22.20
CA ARG A 401 9.61 -40.28 -23.06
C ARG A 401 10.46 -39.31 -22.23
N PRO A 402 11.63 -38.89 -22.75
CA PRO A 402 12.44 -37.87 -22.11
C PRO A 402 11.85 -36.47 -22.38
N LEU A 403 12.24 -35.53 -21.56
CA LEU A 403 11.98 -34.09 -21.79
C LEU A 403 13.10 -33.54 -22.67
N ALA A 404 12.72 -32.77 -23.70
CA ALA A 404 13.62 -31.91 -24.43
C ALA A 404 14.08 -30.78 -23.53
N ALA A 405 15.37 -30.61 -23.41
CA ALA A 405 16.00 -29.67 -22.51
C ALA A 405 17.17 -28.94 -23.20
N VAL A 406 17.56 -27.83 -22.61
CA VAL A 406 18.80 -27.14 -22.95
C VAL A 406 19.64 -27.06 -21.69
N LYS A 407 20.91 -27.42 -21.82
CA LYS A 407 21.94 -27.16 -20.81
C LYS A 407 22.47 -25.75 -21.06
N LEU A 408 22.14 -24.82 -20.14
CA LEU A 408 22.57 -23.43 -20.17
C LEU A 408 23.70 -23.21 -19.18
N ARG A 409 24.76 -22.51 -19.59
CA ARG A 409 25.85 -22.05 -18.75
C ARG A 409 25.93 -20.55 -18.75
N ASN A 410 25.86 -19.95 -17.57
CA ASN A 410 25.98 -18.50 -17.43
C ASN A 410 27.45 -18.08 -17.40
N GLU A 411 27.95 -17.61 -18.53
CA GLU A 411 29.30 -17.02 -18.67
C GLU A 411 29.30 -15.49 -18.55
N GLY A 412 28.13 -14.90 -18.27
CA GLY A 412 27.99 -13.45 -18.02
C GLY A 412 28.66 -13.00 -16.74
N GLU A 413 28.66 -11.69 -16.53
CA GLU A 413 29.32 -11.08 -15.38
C GLU A 413 28.49 -11.12 -14.09
N SER A 414 27.19 -11.40 -14.19
CA SER A 414 26.28 -11.43 -13.06
C SER A 414 25.36 -12.65 -13.09
N ALA A 415 24.77 -12.99 -11.94
CA ALA A 415 23.73 -14.02 -11.87
C ALA A 415 22.49 -13.60 -12.67
N LEU A 416 21.83 -14.57 -13.31
CA LEU A 416 20.55 -14.37 -13.98
C LEU A 416 19.40 -14.66 -13.01
N PRO A 417 18.46 -13.72 -12.78
CA PRO A 417 17.29 -13.94 -11.93
C PRO A 417 16.43 -15.11 -12.38
N ALA A 418 15.69 -15.70 -11.44
CA ALA A 418 14.68 -16.67 -11.79
C ALA A 418 13.58 -16.04 -12.65
N GLY A 419 13.10 -16.79 -13.67
CA GLY A 419 12.07 -16.29 -14.56
C GLY A 419 11.52 -17.32 -15.52
N LEU A 420 10.52 -16.92 -16.30
CA LEU A 420 9.95 -17.73 -17.37
C LEU A 420 10.83 -17.59 -18.62
N VAL A 421 11.14 -18.72 -19.26
CA VAL A 421 11.89 -18.78 -20.52
C VAL A 421 10.95 -19.28 -21.60
N THR A 422 10.77 -18.48 -22.64
CA THR A 422 10.13 -18.91 -23.87
C THR A 422 11.23 -19.34 -24.86
N ALA A 423 11.24 -20.60 -25.21
CA ALA A 423 12.23 -21.19 -26.12
C ALA A 423 11.74 -21.16 -27.57
N PHE A 424 12.63 -20.78 -28.44
CA PHE A 424 12.44 -20.78 -29.88
C PHE A 424 13.56 -21.56 -30.57
N GLU A 425 13.28 -22.12 -31.74
CA GLU A 425 14.28 -22.77 -32.61
C GLU A 425 14.32 -22.09 -33.97
N THR A 426 15.53 -21.90 -34.51
CA THR A 426 15.71 -21.39 -35.85
C THR A 426 15.48 -22.50 -36.88
N GLY A 427 14.49 -22.34 -37.75
CA GLY A 427 14.20 -23.21 -38.86
C GLY A 427 15.27 -23.15 -39.95
N GLY A 428 15.22 -24.11 -40.90
CA GLY A 428 16.14 -24.13 -42.05
C GLY A 428 16.00 -22.99 -43.03
N ASP A 429 14.87 -22.33 -43.01
CA ASP A 429 14.50 -21.13 -43.80
C ASP A 429 14.80 -19.79 -43.06
N GLY A 430 15.40 -19.86 -41.87
CA GLY A 430 15.66 -18.71 -41.02
C GLY A 430 14.47 -18.30 -40.14
N SER A 431 13.33 -18.99 -40.22
CA SER A 431 12.17 -18.73 -39.35
C SER A 431 12.49 -19.04 -37.89
N VAL A 432 11.88 -18.31 -36.98
CA VAL A 432 12.00 -18.51 -35.54
C VAL A 432 10.70 -19.13 -35.04
N ASN A 433 10.75 -20.41 -34.62
CA ASN A 433 9.57 -21.18 -34.25
C ASN A 433 9.53 -21.40 -32.74
N PHE A 434 8.37 -21.17 -32.12
CA PHE A 434 8.13 -21.46 -30.72
C PHE A 434 8.17 -22.97 -30.48
N VAL A 435 8.94 -23.41 -29.48
CA VAL A 435 9.11 -24.85 -29.15
C VAL A 435 8.68 -25.20 -27.71
N GLY A 436 8.42 -24.22 -26.87
CA GLY A 436 7.88 -24.44 -25.55
C GLY A 436 8.34 -23.40 -24.52
N ASP A 437 7.73 -23.47 -23.35
CA ASP A 437 8.08 -22.64 -22.20
C ASP A 437 8.78 -23.46 -21.12
N ALA A 438 9.63 -22.79 -20.37
CA ALA A 438 10.41 -23.38 -19.30
C ALA A 438 10.60 -22.42 -18.12
N GLN A 439 10.95 -22.94 -16.97
CA GLN A 439 11.34 -22.13 -15.81
C GLN A 439 12.87 -22.14 -15.65
N LEU A 440 13.45 -20.95 -15.61
CA LEU A 440 14.85 -20.76 -15.23
C LEU A 440 14.90 -20.44 -13.73
N PRO A 441 15.47 -21.32 -12.88
CA PRO A 441 15.78 -20.93 -11.51
C PRO A 441 16.93 -19.92 -11.52
N LEU A 442 17.20 -19.28 -10.38
CA LEU A 442 18.38 -18.43 -10.24
C LEU A 442 19.62 -19.15 -10.82
N LEU A 443 20.27 -18.51 -11.78
CA LEU A 443 21.47 -19.03 -12.43
C LEU A 443 22.68 -18.15 -12.12
N PRO A 444 23.47 -18.49 -11.07
CA PRO A 444 24.69 -17.77 -10.72
C PRO A 444 25.72 -17.74 -11.84
N LYS A 445 26.60 -16.75 -11.81
CA LYS A 445 27.77 -16.69 -12.70
C LYS A 445 28.56 -17.99 -12.66
N GLY A 446 28.97 -18.48 -13.82
CA GLY A 446 29.72 -19.74 -13.99
C GLY A 446 28.93 -21.03 -13.77
N SER A 447 27.68 -20.91 -13.32
CA SER A 447 26.81 -22.08 -13.05
C SER A 447 26.13 -22.60 -14.30
N THR A 448 25.76 -23.88 -14.25
CA THR A 448 25.05 -24.59 -15.32
C THR A 448 23.72 -25.11 -14.84
N ARG A 449 22.67 -25.02 -15.68
CA ARG A 449 21.33 -25.55 -15.41
C ARG A 449 20.75 -26.22 -16.65
N PHE A 450 19.92 -27.25 -16.42
CA PHE A 450 19.06 -27.80 -17.45
C PHE A 450 17.70 -27.12 -17.39
N VAL A 451 17.24 -26.66 -18.54
CA VAL A 451 15.95 -25.98 -18.71
C VAL A 451 15.11 -26.82 -19.65
N THR A 452 14.05 -27.42 -19.14
CA THR A 452 13.16 -28.34 -19.90
C THR A 452 11.98 -27.55 -20.44
N PHE A 453 11.69 -27.71 -21.75
CA PHE A 453 10.66 -26.91 -22.42
C PHE A 453 9.63 -27.73 -23.20
N ALA A 454 9.87 -29.02 -23.47
CA ALA A 454 8.94 -29.87 -24.20
C ALA A 454 9.12 -31.37 -23.84
N LEU A 455 8.12 -32.17 -24.18
CA LEU A 455 8.25 -33.63 -24.19
C LEU A 455 8.81 -34.06 -25.56
N ASP A 456 9.88 -34.89 -25.59
CA ASP A 456 10.39 -35.41 -26.85
C ASP A 456 9.46 -36.52 -27.39
N ALA A 457 8.80 -36.22 -28.49
CA ALA A 457 7.89 -37.14 -29.16
C ALA A 457 8.63 -38.25 -29.97
N LYS A 458 9.92 -38.05 -30.29
CA LYS A 458 10.67 -38.91 -31.18
C LYS A 458 11.38 -40.05 -30.46
N THR A 459 11.77 -39.87 -29.21
CA THR A 459 12.52 -40.83 -28.41
C THR A 459 11.59 -41.61 -27.48
N ALA A 460 11.66 -42.94 -27.53
CA ALA A 460 10.96 -43.81 -26.60
C ALA A 460 11.95 -44.53 -25.68
N ILE A 461 11.68 -44.48 -24.38
CA ILE A 461 12.49 -45.16 -23.36
C ILE A 461 11.77 -46.44 -22.90
N ARG A 462 12.48 -47.54 -22.91
CA ARG A 462 12.03 -48.77 -22.30
C ARG A 462 12.88 -49.06 -21.09
N ARG A 463 12.26 -49.22 -19.95
CA ARG A 463 12.91 -49.65 -18.72
C ARG A 463 12.75 -51.18 -18.60
N SER A 464 13.86 -51.90 -18.50
CA SER A 464 13.87 -53.32 -18.14
C SER A 464 14.54 -53.49 -16.80
N ASP A 465 13.86 -54.18 -15.89
CA ASP A 465 14.42 -54.51 -14.57
C ASP A 465 15.16 -55.81 -14.67
N LEU A 466 16.49 -55.79 -14.59
CA LEU A 466 17.35 -56.96 -14.72
C LEU A 466 17.44 -57.80 -13.44
N GLY A 467 16.70 -57.45 -12.41
CA GLY A 467 16.70 -58.11 -11.11
C GLY A 467 17.98 -57.88 -10.29
N ILE A 468 17.86 -57.97 -8.98
CA ILE A 468 19.02 -57.89 -8.05
C ILE A 468 19.64 -59.28 -7.96
N LYS A 469 20.86 -59.48 -8.48
CA LYS A 469 21.64 -60.67 -8.24
C LYS A 469 22.30 -60.55 -6.85
N GLN A 470 21.77 -61.28 -5.86
CA GLN A 470 22.45 -61.40 -4.57
C GLN A 470 23.67 -62.33 -4.73
N VAL A 471 24.86 -61.74 -4.62
CA VAL A 471 26.11 -62.51 -4.50
C VAL A 471 26.37 -62.74 -3.03
N ARG A 472 26.23 -64.03 -2.54
CA ARG A 472 26.72 -64.36 -1.21
C ARG A 472 28.24 -64.54 -1.34
N LEU A 473 28.99 -63.63 -0.75
CA LEU A 473 30.40 -63.74 -0.46
C LEU A 473 30.51 -64.77 0.66
N GLY A 474 30.89 -66.04 0.32
CA GLY A 474 31.28 -67.03 1.31
C GLY A 474 32.54 -66.59 2.07
N LYS A 475 32.58 -66.89 3.40
CA LYS A 475 33.77 -66.74 4.22
C LYS A 475 34.87 -67.64 3.75
#